data_592706637a25178682bb2d960d38a288
#
_entry.id   592706637a25178682bb2d960d38a288
#
_cell.length_a   1.000
_cell.length_b   1.000
_cell.length_c   1.000
_cell.angle_alpha   90.00
_cell.angle_beta   90.00
_cell.angle_gamma   90.00
#
_symmetry.space_group_name_H-M   'P 1'
#
loop_
_entity.id
_entity.type
_entity.pdbx_description
1 polymer ?
#
loop_
_entity_poly.entity_id
_entity_poly.type
_entity_poly.pdbx_seq_one_letter_code
_entity_poly.pdbx_strand_id
1 'polypeptide(L)'
;MYLDELNKQREKCQTEGNILKEIEILREILVETEKEYCSESDEYIKALNELGGTLKYVGYYDEAENNLKKSLEIIKKKYGDNNLAYATSLLNLTEVYRFAQKFNLLEENYKKIVKIYQDNSADNSFSYAGLCNNFGLYYQNIGNMKSAYDLHLKSLDILKNYDSEEYRLEYAVTLSNLFNPCYQLGMKEKAVEYLNKAIDIFEKNVGTEHPLYSASLNNMAIYYYNERELNKAIDFFERAAEISKKTMGVDSDNYKNILSNIEFIKEELAKSRDDTKTQDTKKNSINNVINSSDFKNIKGLELSKRYFYDIVLPEFEKKLNDIFPLCAFGLVGEGSECYGYDDELSKDHDFGPSVCIWLRKDDYLRYKDKINKVLETLPKTYLGFRELKESEWGYNRRGLLNIEDFYFKFIGSANPPQTINDWQKIPETALATVTNGEVFLDNLGEFTKIREQLLNYYPEPIRQNKIATRLMNISQHGQYNYVRCLRRNDLVSANQSLYLFVDEVIHLVFLLNRRYKIFYKWANRALLDLKILGNEIHKLLEDMVFAQNKIPYVRKICKVLADELRNQKLTDCESEFLGDLGVDIQKNIDDKFFKSYSPWLDWLILTI
;
A
#
# COMPACT_ATOMS: atom_id res chain seq x y z
N MET A 1 1.18 -37.76 27.36
CA MET A 1 2.50 -38.36 26.98
C MET A 1 2.95 -37.89 25.57
N TYR A 2 2.14 -37.99 24.53
CA TYR A 2 2.56 -37.54 23.18
C TYR A 2 2.55 -35.99 23.06
N LEU A 3 1.52 -35.33 23.54
CA LEU A 3 1.48 -33.85 23.60
C LEU A 3 2.63 -33.25 24.44
N ASP A 4 3.04 -33.90 25.51
CA ASP A 4 4.19 -33.44 26.32
C ASP A 4 5.50 -33.54 25.54
N GLU A 5 5.66 -34.58 24.72
CA GLU A 5 6.83 -34.73 23.85
C GLU A 5 6.85 -33.66 22.74
N LEU A 6 5.70 -33.39 22.10
CA LEU A 6 5.57 -32.32 21.10
C LEU A 6 5.87 -30.95 21.72
N ASN A 7 5.40 -30.67 22.94
CA ASN A 7 5.71 -29.41 23.63
C ASN A 7 7.20 -29.24 23.91
N LYS A 8 7.91 -30.30 24.33
CA LYS A 8 9.37 -30.28 24.50
C LYS A 8 10.11 -30.01 23.20
N GLN A 9 9.67 -30.64 22.12
CA GLN A 9 10.25 -30.41 20.79
C GLN A 9 10.01 -28.98 20.33
N ARG A 10 8.84 -28.41 20.61
CA ARG A 10 8.53 -27.01 20.34
C ARG A 10 9.46 -26.06 21.11
N GLU A 11 9.60 -26.25 22.42
CA GLU A 11 10.50 -25.45 23.27
C GLU A 11 11.94 -25.47 22.74
N LYS A 12 12.40 -26.64 22.26
CA LYS A 12 13.71 -26.76 21.62
C LYS A 12 13.79 -25.96 20.34
N CYS A 13 12.75 -26.00 19.48
CA CYS A 13 12.72 -25.21 18.25
C CYS A 13 12.72 -23.69 18.52
N GLN A 14 12.03 -23.25 19.58
CA GLN A 14 12.04 -21.85 20.02
C GLN A 14 13.45 -21.41 20.46
N THR A 15 14.13 -22.22 21.27
CA THR A 15 15.50 -21.95 21.71
C THR A 15 16.49 -21.90 20.53
N GLU A 16 16.28 -22.75 19.51
CA GLU A 16 17.10 -22.82 18.31
C GLU A 16 16.71 -21.77 17.25
N GLY A 17 15.59 -21.04 17.44
CA GLY A 17 15.08 -20.06 16.47
C GLY A 17 14.52 -20.67 15.19
N ASN A 18 14.16 -21.96 15.19
CA ASN A 18 13.66 -22.69 14.01
C ASN A 18 12.14 -22.57 13.87
N ILE A 19 11.67 -21.42 13.41
CA ILE A 19 10.24 -21.06 13.31
C ILE A 19 9.45 -22.00 12.38
N LEU A 20 10.02 -22.43 11.26
CA LEU A 20 9.30 -23.32 10.32
C LEU A 20 8.99 -24.67 10.96
N LYS A 21 9.96 -25.26 11.65
CA LYS A 21 9.76 -26.52 12.35
C LYS A 21 8.85 -26.36 13.56
N GLU A 22 8.90 -25.22 14.25
CA GLU A 22 7.96 -24.89 15.33
C GLU A 22 6.51 -24.89 14.82
N ILE A 23 6.24 -24.28 13.65
CA ILE A 23 4.90 -24.27 13.04
C ILE A 23 4.40 -25.67 12.70
N GLU A 24 5.26 -26.56 12.17
CA GLU A 24 4.89 -27.96 11.90
C GLU A 24 4.46 -28.64 13.18
N ILE A 25 5.23 -28.51 14.26
CA ILE A 25 4.91 -29.08 15.57
C ILE A 25 3.62 -28.47 16.16
N LEU A 26 3.42 -27.16 16.03
CA LEU A 26 2.20 -26.48 16.51
C LEU A 26 0.93 -26.94 15.76
N ARG A 27 1.02 -27.22 14.46
CA ARG A 27 -0.10 -27.84 13.71
C ARG A 27 -0.42 -29.24 14.23
N GLU A 28 0.60 -30.02 14.56
CA GLU A 28 0.43 -31.34 15.13
C GLU A 28 -0.15 -31.27 16.55
N ILE A 29 0.34 -30.37 17.40
CA ILE A 29 -0.23 -30.09 18.72
C ILE A 29 -1.71 -29.69 18.60
N LEU A 30 -2.09 -28.85 17.66
CA LEU A 30 -3.48 -28.43 17.46
C LEU A 30 -4.40 -29.64 17.16
N VAL A 31 -3.96 -30.53 16.26
CA VAL A 31 -4.71 -31.75 15.89
C VAL A 31 -4.84 -32.71 17.07
N GLU A 32 -3.75 -32.96 17.80
CA GLU A 32 -3.77 -33.87 18.94
C GLU A 32 -4.56 -33.29 20.13
N THR A 33 -4.49 -31.99 20.36
CA THR A 33 -5.27 -31.31 21.40
C THR A 33 -6.78 -31.40 21.10
N GLU A 34 -7.20 -31.26 19.84
CA GLU A 34 -8.61 -31.43 19.46
C GLU A 34 -9.13 -32.85 19.72
N LYS A 35 -8.29 -33.87 19.51
CA LYS A 35 -8.63 -35.27 19.78
C LYS A 35 -8.71 -35.58 21.27
N GLU A 36 -7.77 -35.08 22.07
CA GLU A 36 -7.65 -35.39 23.49
C GLU A 36 -8.62 -34.58 24.36
N TYR A 37 -8.85 -33.29 24.04
CA TYR A 37 -9.60 -32.36 24.90
C TYR A 37 -10.90 -31.83 24.28
N CYS A 38 -11.17 -31.98 23.02
CA CYS A 38 -12.23 -31.44 22.20
C CYS A 38 -11.97 -30.00 21.66
N SER A 39 -12.74 -29.63 20.61
CA SER A 39 -12.59 -28.37 19.86
C SER A 39 -13.09 -27.10 20.60
N GLU A 40 -13.62 -27.22 21.82
CA GLU A 40 -14.05 -26.08 22.65
C GLU A 40 -13.29 -26.00 24.00
N SER A 41 -12.22 -26.78 24.16
CA SER A 41 -11.40 -26.80 25.38
C SER A 41 -10.48 -25.57 25.48
N ASP A 42 -10.00 -25.28 26.70
CA ASP A 42 -9.04 -24.19 26.92
C ASP A 42 -7.67 -24.53 26.33
N GLU A 43 -7.31 -25.83 26.31
CA GLU A 43 -6.12 -26.35 25.65
C GLU A 43 -6.17 -26.11 24.15
N TYR A 44 -7.33 -26.31 23.52
CA TYR A 44 -7.51 -26.04 22.10
C TYR A 44 -7.46 -24.55 21.76
N ILE A 45 -8.07 -23.70 22.59
CA ILE A 45 -7.95 -22.24 22.50
C ILE A 45 -6.48 -21.82 22.58
N LYS A 46 -5.70 -22.40 23.51
CA LYS A 46 -4.28 -22.12 23.65
C LYS A 46 -3.50 -22.52 22.40
N ALA A 47 -3.72 -23.74 21.89
CA ALA A 47 -3.06 -24.22 20.68
C ALA A 47 -3.38 -23.35 19.44
N LEU A 48 -4.63 -22.90 19.27
CA LEU A 48 -5.03 -21.97 18.22
C LEU A 48 -4.29 -20.64 18.32
N ASN A 49 -4.15 -20.10 19.53
CA ASN A 49 -3.45 -18.83 19.77
C ASN A 49 -1.95 -18.93 19.50
N GLU A 50 -1.31 -20.02 19.94
CA GLU A 50 0.11 -20.25 19.73
C GLU A 50 0.44 -20.42 18.25
N LEU A 51 -0.32 -21.26 17.54
CA LEU A 51 -0.16 -21.43 16.09
C LEU A 51 -0.42 -20.12 15.32
N GLY A 52 -1.55 -19.45 15.58
CA GLY A 52 -1.90 -18.19 14.93
C GLY A 52 -0.87 -17.09 15.22
N GLY A 53 -0.36 -17.02 16.46
CA GLY A 53 0.67 -16.06 16.86
C GLY A 53 2.03 -16.30 16.19
N THR A 54 2.39 -17.56 15.87
CA THR A 54 3.67 -17.92 15.25
C THR A 54 3.64 -17.78 13.73
N LEU A 55 2.53 -18.09 13.09
CA LEU A 55 2.35 -18.03 11.63
C LEU A 55 2.62 -16.65 11.02
N LYS A 56 2.41 -15.57 11.77
CA LYS A 56 2.66 -14.18 11.30
C LYS A 56 4.11 -13.92 10.91
N TYR A 57 5.08 -14.60 11.54
CA TYR A 57 6.51 -14.38 11.28
C TYR A 57 6.99 -14.96 9.94
N VAL A 58 6.20 -15.86 9.34
CA VAL A 58 6.49 -16.49 8.05
C VAL A 58 5.50 -16.10 6.95
N GLY A 59 4.64 -15.11 7.21
CA GLY A 59 3.72 -14.55 6.21
C GLY A 59 2.44 -15.38 5.96
N TYR A 60 2.13 -16.40 6.76
CA TYR A 60 0.90 -17.21 6.61
C TYR A 60 -0.29 -16.53 7.29
N TYR A 61 -0.58 -15.29 6.86
CA TYR A 61 -1.55 -14.42 7.52
C TYR A 61 -2.98 -14.93 7.48
N ASP A 62 -3.43 -15.55 6.39
CA ASP A 62 -4.80 -16.08 6.28
C ASP A 62 -5.04 -17.26 7.22
N GLU A 63 -4.06 -18.18 7.35
CA GLU A 63 -4.13 -19.29 8.30
C GLU A 63 -4.10 -18.78 9.74
N ALA A 64 -3.25 -17.80 10.03
CA ALA A 64 -3.17 -17.15 11.34
C ALA A 64 -4.50 -16.47 11.72
N GLU A 65 -5.07 -15.69 10.82
CA GLU A 65 -6.36 -15.01 11.01
C GLU A 65 -7.49 -16.00 11.28
N ASN A 66 -7.57 -17.10 10.52
CA ASN A 66 -8.61 -18.13 10.69
C ASN A 66 -8.51 -18.83 12.07
N ASN A 67 -7.29 -19.20 12.49
CA ASN A 67 -7.08 -19.82 13.79
C ASN A 67 -7.45 -18.89 14.94
N LEU A 68 -7.04 -17.63 14.88
CA LEU A 68 -7.31 -16.64 15.92
C LEU A 68 -8.78 -16.22 15.96
N LYS A 69 -9.46 -16.11 14.82
CA LYS A 69 -10.91 -15.89 14.79
C LYS A 69 -11.67 -17.07 15.41
N LYS A 70 -11.28 -18.33 15.10
CA LYS A 70 -11.85 -19.52 15.73
C LYS A 70 -11.66 -19.48 17.25
N SER A 71 -10.46 -19.14 17.72
CA SER A 71 -10.19 -18.94 19.16
C SER A 71 -11.14 -17.89 19.78
N LEU A 72 -11.27 -16.70 19.16
CA LEU A 72 -12.15 -15.64 19.64
C LEU A 72 -13.62 -16.06 19.71
N GLU A 73 -14.12 -16.80 18.72
CA GLU A 73 -15.50 -17.31 18.71
C GLU A 73 -15.75 -18.28 19.87
N ILE A 74 -14.82 -19.22 20.12
CA ILE A 74 -14.93 -20.17 21.22
C ILE A 74 -14.89 -19.45 22.57
N ILE A 75 -13.95 -18.52 22.77
CA ILE A 75 -13.84 -17.73 24.00
C ILE A 75 -15.12 -16.92 24.24
N LYS A 76 -15.60 -16.24 23.20
CA LYS A 76 -16.80 -15.40 23.29
C LYS A 76 -18.03 -16.24 23.68
N LYS A 77 -18.18 -17.43 23.13
CA LYS A 77 -19.26 -18.36 23.47
C LYS A 77 -19.16 -18.85 24.91
N LYS A 78 -17.95 -19.12 25.39
CA LYS A 78 -17.70 -19.75 26.68
C LYS A 78 -17.62 -18.74 27.85
N TYR A 79 -16.99 -17.59 27.62
CA TYR A 79 -16.63 -16.64 28.66
C TYR A 79 -17.12 -15.20 28.40
N GLY A 80 -17.71 -14.93 27.25
CA GLY A 80 -18.03 -13.56 26.80
C GLY A 80 -16.81 -12.88 26.15
N ASP A 81 -16.97 -11.61 25.76
CA ASP A 81 -15.91 -10.85 25.07
C ASP A 81 -15.25 -9.76 25.94
N ASN A 82 -15.56 -9.75 27.25
CA ASN A 82 -14.93 -8.84 28.23
C ASN A 82 -14.07 -9.62 29.25
N ASN A 83 -13.15 -10.47 28.77
CA ASN A 83 -12.23 -11.20 29.62
C ASN A 83 -10.81 -11.24 29.02
N LEU A 84 -9.81 -11.55 29.84
CA LEU A 84 -8.39 -11.48 29.45
C LEU A 84 -8.00 -12.51 28.38
N ALA A 85 -8.66 -13.69 28.33
CA ALA A 85 -8.39 -14.66 27.26
C ALA A 85 -8.84 -14.12 25.88
N TYR A 86 -10.00 -13.44 25.84
CA TYR A 86 -10.45 -12.75 24.64
C TYR A 86 -9.47 -11.64 24.23
N ALA A 87 -9.00 -10.85 25.19
CA ALA A 87 -8.02 -9.78 24.96
C ALA A 87 -6.71 -10.34 24.36
N THR A 88 -6.22 -11.48 24.87
CA THR A 88 -5.00 -12.15 24.36
C THR A 88 -5.18 -12.60 22.91
N SER A 89 -6.27 -13.29 22.61
CA SER A 89 -6.54 -13.74 21.23
C SER A 89 -6.76 -12.57 20.27
N LEU A 90 -7.42 -11.50 20.72
CA LEU A 90 -7.63 -10.29 19.93
C LEU A 90 -6.30 -9.54 19.71
N LEU A 91 -5.40 -9.52 20.68
CA LEU A 91 -4.07 -8.94 20.54
C LEU A 91 -3.26 -9.70 19.48
N ASN A 92 -3.24 -11.04 19.54
CA ASN A 92 -2.55 -11.86 18.55
C ASN A 92 -3.12 -11.62 17.14
N LEU A 93 -4.45 -11.53 17.00
CA LEU A 93 -5.08 -11.21 15.73
C LEU A 93 -4.72 -9.79 15.25
N THR A 94 -4.67 -8.83 16.16
CA THR A 94 -4.27 -7.45 15.86
C THR A 94 -2.82 -7.39 15.38
N GLU A 95 -1.92 -8.17 15.97
CA GLU A 95 -0.54 -8.30 15.52
C GLU A 95 -0.46 -8.97 14.12
N VAL A 96 -1.26 -10.00 13.84
CA VAL A 96 -1.37 -10.56 12.48
C VAL A 96 -1.80 -9.48 11.49
N TYR A 97 -2.78 -8.64 11.82
CA TYR A 97 -3.19 -7.52 10.98
C TYR A 97 -2.09 -6.48 10.80
N ARG A 98 -1.29 -6.20 11.83
CA ARG A 98 -0.15 -5.29 11.73
C ARG A 98 0.91 -5.82 10.77
N PHE A 99 1.30 -7.11 10.88
CA PHE A 99 2.24 -7.75 9.95
C PHE A 99 1.67 -7.84 8.52
N ALA A 100 0.36 -8.08 8.38
CA ALA A 100 -0.33 -8.10 7.09
C ALA A 100 -0.66 -6.68 6.56
N GLN A 101 -0.22 -5.62 7.24
CA GLN A 101 -0.42 -4.21 6.89
C GLN A 101 -1.90 -3.78 6.76
N LYS A 102 -2.82 -4.45 7.45
CA LYS A 102 -4.25 -4.13 7.51
C LYS A 102 -4.51 -3.05 8.59
N PHE A 103 -3.96 -1.85 8.43
CA PHE A 103 -3.89 -0.82 9.47
C PHE A 103 -5.25 -0.24 9.92
N ASN A 104 -6.27 -0.30 9.09
CA ASN A 104 -7.60 0.26 9.37
C ASN A 104 -8.34 -0.40 10.57
N LEU A 105 -7.95 -1.60 10.96
CA LEU A 105 -8.58 -2.34 12.06
C LEU A 105 -7.80 -2.25 13.38
N LEU A 106 -6.56 -1.74 13.36
CA LEU A 106 -5.64 -1.87 14.49
C LEU A 106 -6.01 -0.99 15.66
N GLU A 107 -6.30 0.29 15.42
CA GLU A 107 -6.51 1.24 16.51
C GLU A 107 -7.76 0.91 17.34
N GLU A 108 -8.83 0.51 16.67
CA GLU A 108 -10.07 0.08 17.33
C GLU A 108 -9.84 -1.17 18.18
N ASN A 109 -9.14 -2.16 17.64
CA ASN A 109 -8.79 -3.37 18.37
C ASN A 109 -7.92 -3.08 19.59
N TYR A 110 -6.85 -2.28 19.45
CA TYR A 110 -6.00 -1.91 20.59
C TYR A 110 -6.80 -1.18 21.68
N LYS A 111 -7.65 -0.22 21.31
CA LYS A 111 -8.53 0.47 22.27
C LYS A 111 -9.49 -0.49 22.98
N LYS A 112 -10.08 -1.45 22.25
CA LYS A 112 -10.93 -2.49 22.83
C LYS A 112 -10.16 -3.36 23.83
N ILE A 113 -8.94 -3.79 23.48
CA ILE A 113 -8.09 -4.59 24.34
C ILE A 113 -7.72 -3.81 25.62
N VAL A 114 -7.30 -2.55 25.48
CA VAL A 114 -7.01 -1.66 26.62
C VAL A 114 -8.19 -1.60 27.60
N LYS A 115 -9.40 -1.42 27.06
CA LYS A 115 -10.63 -1.38 27.86
C LYS A 115 -10.86 -2.70 28.61
N ILE A 116 -10.68 -3.85 27.95
CA ILE A 116 -10.85 -5.16 28.61
C ILE A 116 -9.87 -5.30 29.77
N TYR A 117 -8.59 -4.91 29.60
CA TYR A 117 -7.61 -4.96 30.69
C TYR A 117 -8.00 -4.06 31.86
N GLN A 118 -8.48 -2.84 31.60
CA GLN A 118 -8.96 -1.91 32.61
C GLN A 118 -10.19 -2.43 33.36
N ASP A 119 -11.20 -2.94 32.61
CA ASP A 119 -12.43 -3.49 33.20
C ASP A 119 -12.15 -4.71 34.11
N ASN A 120 -11.06 -5.45 33.83
CA ASN A 120 -10.63 -6.60 34.64
C ASN A 120 -9.54 -6.26 35.68
N SER A 121 -9.23 -4.97 35.93
CA SER A 121 -8.20 -4.51 36.85
C SER A 121 -6.80 -5.14 36.60
N ALA A 122 -6.48 -5.40 35.34
CA ALA A 122 -5.24 -6.04 34.90
C ALA A 122 -4.29 -5.08 34.16
N ASP A 123 -4.53 -3.78 34.22
CA ASP A 123 -3.79 -2.73 33.51
C ASP A 123 -2.42 -2.37 34.12
N ASN A 124 -1.96 -3.15 35.11
CA ASN A 124 -0.60 -3.17 35.63
C ASN A 124 0.06 -4.56 35.49
N SER A 125 -0.52 -5.45 34.71
CA SER A 125 0.05 -6.78 34.46
C SER A 125 1.19 -6.75 33.44
N PHE A 126 2.04 -7.79 33.46
CA PHE A 126 3.07 -8.01 32.45
C PHE A 126 2.49 -8.02 31.02
N SER A 127 1.38 -8.72 30.82
CA SER A 127 0.71 -8.78 29.51
C SER A 127 0.20 -7.41 29.04
N TYR A 128 -0.19 -6.54 29.97
CA TYR A 128 -0.58 -5.17 29.63
C TYR A 128 0.64 -4.30 29.24
N ALA A 129 1.81 -4.53 29.82
CA ALA A 129 3.04 -3.89 29.39
C ALA A 129 3.37 -4.27 27.92
N GLY A 130 3.25 -5.56 27.55
CA GLY A 130 3.38 -6.02 26.18
C GLY A 130 2.35 -5.39 25.22
N LEU A 131 1.09 -5.25 25.65
CA LEU A 131 0.06 -4.52 24.91
C LEU A 131 0.47 -3.05 24.67
N CYS A 132 0.93 -2.35 25.70
CA CYS A 132 1.38 -0.96 25.55
C CYS A 132 2.55 -0.86 24.57
N ASN A 133 3.48 -1.82 24.62
CA ASN A 133 4.61 -1.86 23.69
C ASN A 133 4.16 -2.06 22.24
N ASN A 134 3.28 -3.03 21.97
CA ASN A 134 2.75 -3.29 20.62
C ASN A 134 1.91 -2.11 20.08
N PHE A 135 1.09 -1.51 20.93
CA PHE A 135 0.32 -0.32 20.56
C PHE A 135 1.22 0.89 20.31
N GLY A 136 2.33 1.02 21.05
CA GLY A 136 3.38 2.01 20.79
C GLY A 136 4.01 1.83 19.40
N LEU A 137 4.34 0.60 19.01
CA LEU A 137 4.86 0.28 17.67
C LEU A 137 3.84 0.64 16.56
N TYR A 138 2.55 0.40 16.79
CA TYR A 138 1.53 0.87 15.86
C TYR A 138 1.58 2.39 15.67
N TYR A 139 1.64 3.17 16.76
CA TYR A 139 1.73 4.62 16.65
C TYR A 139 3.03 5.11 16.01
N GLN A 140 4.16 4.38 16.17
CA GLN A 140 5.38 4.65 15.41
C GLN A 140 5.14 4.46 13.90
N ASN A 141 4.47 3.38 13.51
CA ASN A 141 4.20 3.08 12.10
C ASN A 141 3.34 4.15 11.41
N ILE A 142 2.40 4.76 12.13
CA ILE A 142 1.57 5.86 11.59
C ILE A 142 2.15 7.27 11.86
N GLY A 143 3.40 7.36 12.34
CA GLY A 143 4.10 8.63 12.56
C GLY A 143 3.71 9.40 13.83
N ASN A 144 2.84 8.86 14.70
CA ASN A 144 2.46 9.51 15.96
C ASN A 144 3.48 9.20 17.07
N MET A 145 4.65 9.82 16.99
CA MET A 145 5.79 9.55 17.89
C MET A 145 5.50 9.92 19.34
N LYS A 146 4.62 10.92 19.59
CA LYS A 146 4.25 11.30 20.97
C LYS A 146 3.45 10.19 21.66
N SER A 147 2.41 9.66 21.02
CA SER A 147 1.62 8.56 21.57
C SER A 147 2.45 7.28 21.71
N ALA A 148 3.36 7.01 20.78
CA ALA A 148 4.29 5.89 20.88
C ALA A 148 5.19 6.02 22.11
N TYR A 149 5.79 7.18 22.32
CA TYR A 149 6.64 7.47 23.48
C TYR A 149 5.90 7.26 24.81
N ASP A 150 4.68 7.80 24.94
CA ASP A 150 3.89 7.71 26.17
C ASP A 150 3.52 6.24 26.47
N LEU A 151 3.18 5.43 25.46
CA LEU A 151 2.86 4.01 25.62
C LEU A 151 4.08 3.16 25.97
N HIS A 152 5.22 3.39 25.35
CA HIS A 152 6.46 2.69 25.71
C HIS A 152 6.92 3.05 27.13
N LEU A 153 6.77 4.32 27.57
CA LEU A 153 7.04 4.69 28.94
C LEU A 153 6.11 3.98 29.94
N LYS A 154 4.82 3.86 29.61
CA LYS A 154 3.86 3.12 30.43
C LYS A 154 4.25 1.64 30.54
N SER A 155 4.69 1.02 29.42
CA SER A 155 5.22 -0.35 29.44
C SER A 155 6.44 -0.46 30.38
N LEU A 156 7.43 0.43 30.25
CA LEU A 156 8.60 0.43 31.15
C LEU A 156 8.23 0.59 32.62
N ASP A 157 7.27 1.45 32.93
CA ASP A 157 6.87 1.70 34.31
C ASP A 157 6.25 0.47 34.97
N ILE A 158 5.47 -0.29 34.21
CA ILE A 158 4.92 -1.58 34.65
C ILE A 158 6.04 -2.60 34.83
N LEU A 159 6.93 -2.74 33.81
CA LEU A 159 7.98 -3.75 33.81
C LEU A 159 9.03 -3.57 34.91
N LYS A 160 9.23 -2.37 35.42
CA LYS A 160 10.11 -2.11 36.59
C LYS A 160 9.73 -2.90 37.85
N ASN A 161 8.46 -3.31 37.97
CA ASN A 161 7.96 -4.03 39.13
C ASN A 161 8.23 -5.55 39.07
N TYR A 162 8.83 -6.01 37.96
CA TYR A 162 9.13 -7.42 37.74
C TYR A 162 10.65 -7.66 37.68
N ASP A 163 11.13 -8.73 38.27
CA ASP A 163 12.57 -9.05 38.37
C ASP A 163 12.84 -10.54 38.06
N SER A 164 12.54 -10.94 36.81
CA SER A 164 13.01 -12.21 36.27
C SER A 164 13.75 -11.98 34.95
N GLU A 165 14.44 -12.99 34.46
CA GLU A 165 15.19 -12.92 33.20
C GLU A 165 14.28 -12.56 32.00
N GLU A 166 13.10 -13.20 31.92
CA GLU A 166 12.09 -12.93 30.91
C GLU A 166 11.63 -11.46 30.91
N TYR A 167 11.37 -10.91 32.10
CA TYR A 167 10.92 -9.53 32.23
C TYR A 167 12.03 -8.52 31.91
N ARG A 168 13.28 -8.85 32.18
CA ARG A 168 14.43 -8.03 31.79
C ARG A 168 14.58 -7.93 30.29
N LEU A 169 14.30 -9.02 29.54
CA LEU A 169 14.33 -9.01 28.09
C LEU A 169 13.22 -8.10 27.51
N GLU A 170 11.98 -8.21 27.99
CA GLU A 170 10.90 -7.32 27.58
C GLU A 170 11.16 -5.85 27.94
N TYR A 171 11.78 -5.62 29.08
CA TYR A 171 12.21 -4.29 29.48
C TYR A 171 13.25 -3.72 28.49
N ALA A 172 14.23 -4.51 28.07
CA ALA A 172 15.23 -4.13 27.08
C ALA A 172 14.63 -3.93 25.68
N VAL A 173 13.67 -4.76 25.26
CA VAL A 173 12.91 -4.56 24.01
C VAL A 173 12.20 -3.21 24.02
N THR A 174 11.52 -2.88 25.12
CA THR A 174 10.81 -1.61 25.26
C THR A 174 11.76 -0.41 25.26
N LEU A 175 12.93 -0.53 25.91
CA LEU A 175 13.99 0.49 25.83
C LEU A 175 14.48 0.70 24.39
N SER A 176 14.72 -0.38 23.65
CA SER A 176 15.12 -0.31 22.23
C SER A 176 14.03 0.34 21.36
N ASN A 177 12.75 0.05 21.62
CA ASN A 177 11.62 0.65 20.90
C ASN A 177 11.44 2.14 21.22
N LEU A 178 11.88 2.63 22.38
CA LEU A 178 11.89 4.06 22.73
C LEU A 178 12.90 4.88 21.92
N PHE A 179 13.90 4.25 21.32
CA PHE A 179 14.91 4.97 20.54
C PHE A 179 14.30 5.88 19.48
N ASN A 180 13.50 5.34 18.58
CA ASN A 180 12.93 6.10 17.47
C ASN A 180 11.99 7.24 17.93
N PRO A 181 11.00 7.02 18.81
CA PRO A 181 10.18 8.11 19.34
C PRO A 181 10.99 9.21 20.02
N CYS A 182 11.98 8.86 20.86
CA CYS A 182 12.83 9.85 21.53
C CYS A 182 13.64 10.66 20.52
N TYR A 183 14.24 10.00 19.53
CA TYR A 183 15.05 10.65 18.52
C TYR A 183 14.22 11.64 17.70
N GLN A 184 13.05 11.22 17.22
CA GLN A 184 12.13 12.05 16.42
C GLN A 184 11.52 13.21 17.22
N LEU A 185 11.35 13.07 18.53
CA LEU A 185 10.90 14.15 19.43
C LEU A 185 12.04 15.09 19.88
N GLY A 186 13.25 14.94 19.34
CA GLY A 186 14.41 15.79 19.65
C GLY A 186 15.12 15.43 20.94
N MET A 187 14.76 14.33 21.61
CA MET A 187 15.38 13.88 22.88
C MET A 187 16.55 12.92 22.60
N LYS A 188 17.54 13.38 21.84
CA LYS A 188 18.64 12.55 21.30
C LYS A 188 19.45 11.83 22.39
N GLU A 189 19.81 12.53 23.46
CA GLU A 189 20.58 11.98 24.58
C GLU A 189 19.84 10.82 25.26
N LYS A 190 18.52 10.98 25.47
CA LYS A 190 17.68 9.91 26.03
C LYS A 190 17.55 8.73 25.09
N ALA A 191 17.43 8.99 23.77
CA ALA A 191 17.35 7.93 22.77
C ALA A 191 18.57 7.01 22.84
N VAL A 192 19.78 7.59 22.88
CA VAL A 192 21.04 6.85 23.00
C VAL A 192 21.18 6.18 24.36
N GLU A 193 20.79 6.85 25.45
CA GLU A 193 20.79 6.25 26.79
C GLU A 193 19.94 4.98 26.86
N TYR A 194 18.71 5.04 26.35
CA TYR A 194 17.82 3.89 26.33
C TYR A 194 18.37 2.75 25.48
N LEU A 195 18.92 3.08 24.31
CA LEU A 195 19.47 2.09 23.40
C LEU A 195 20.71 1.40 23.98
N ASN A 196 21.63 2.15 24.62
CA ASN A 196 22.78 1.57 25.31
C ASN A 196 22.36 0.64 26.45
N LYS A 197 21.37 1.03 27.25
CA LYS A 197 20.82 0.17 28.30
C LYS A 197 20.22 -1.12 27.74
N ALA A 198 19.52 -1.04 26.59
CA ALA A 198 18.99 -2.22 25.94
C ALA A 198 20.10 -3.17 25.46
N ILE A 199 21.12 -2.63 24.80
CA ILE A 199 22.29 -3.38 24.32
C ILE A 199 22.97 -4.10 25.49
N ASP A 200 23.25 -3.40 26.60
CA ASP A 200 23.89 -3.98 27.79
C ASP A 200 23.06 -5.15 28.40
N ILE A 201 21.74 -5.01 28.41
CA ILE A 201 20.87 -6.07 28.93
C ILE A 201 20.86 -7.27 27.97
N PHE A 202 20.74 -7.05 26.66
CA PHE A 202 20.75 -8.15 25.70
C PHE A 202 22.08 -8.89 25.70
N GLU A 203 23.21 -8.17 25.74
CA GLU A 203 24.54 -8.78 25.79
C GLU A 203 24.70 -9.71 27.01
N LYS A 204 24.19 -9.30 28.19
CA LYS A 204 24.31 -10.06 29.43
C LYS A 204 23.36 -11.25 29.53
N ASN A 205 22.15 -11.15 28.96
CA ASN A 205 21.10 -12.16 29.17
C ASN A 205 20.97 -13.15 27.99
N VAL A 206 21.19 -12.71 26.76
CA VAL A 206 21.01 -13.56 25.55
C VAL A 206 22.29 -13.68 24.71
N GLY A 207 23.32 -12.88 25.02
CA GLY A 207 24.58 -12.86 24.30
C GLY A 207 24.55 -12.06 22.99
N THR A 208 25.75 -11.91 22.42
CA THR A 208 26.00 -11.05 21.26
C THR A 208 25.57 -11.67 19.92
N GLU A 209 25.12 -12.90 19.91
CA GLU A 209 24.67 -13.62 18.69
C GLU A 209 23.13 -13.68 18.58
N HIS A 210 22.40 -13.00 19.46
CA HIS A 210 20.95 -13.07 19.50
C HIS A 210 20.30 -12.01 18.58
N PRO A 211 19.14 -12.30 17.91
CA PRO A 211 18.44 -11.36 17.04
C PRO A 211 18.05 -10.03 17.69
N LEU A 212 17.69 -10.02 18.99
CA LEU A 212 17.36 -8.80 19.72
C LEU A 212 18.57 -7.88 19.89
N TYR A 213 19.77 -8.45 20.13
CA TYR A 213 21.00 -7.69 20.16
C TYR A 213 21.30 -7.08 18.78
N SER A 214 21.15 -7.86 17.70
CA SER A 214 21.29 -7.38 16.32
C SER A 214 20.34 -6.22 15.99
N ALA A 215 19.09 -6.29 16.40
CA ALA A 215 18.10 -5.22 16.19
C ALA A 215 18.51 -3.91 16.88
N SER A 216 19.09 -4.00 18.09
CA SER A 216 19.58 -2.82 18.81
C SER A 216 20.85 -2.24 18.17
N LEU A 217 21.75 -3.07 17.64
CA LEU A 217 22.91 -2.60 16.85
C LEU A 217 22.47 -1.89 15.57
N ASN A 218 21.44 -2.39 14.90
CA ASN A 218 20.83 -1.73 13.73
C ASN A 218 20.29 -0.33 14.10
N ASN A 219 19.61 -0.18 15.22
CA ASN A 219 19.15 1.11 15.71
C ASN A 219 20.32 2.06 16.05
N MET A 220 21.41 1.55 16.61
CA MET A 220 22.63 2.32 16.88
C MET A 220 23.30 2.77 15.57
N ALA A 221 23.32 1.92 14.56
CA ALA A 221 23.82 2.26 13.24
C ALA A 221 23.01 3.42 12.61
N ILE A 222 21.69 3.36 12.71
CA ILE A 222 20.78 4.45 12.26
C ILE A 222 21.10 5.76 13.01
N TYR A 223 21.33 5.69 14.31
CA TYR A 223 21.74 6.88 15.08
C TYR A 223 23.01 7.49 14.53
N TYR A 224 24.09 6.70 14.38
CA TYR A 224 25.36 7.21 13.87
C TYR A 224 25.29 7.71 12.42
N TYR A 225 24.45 7.09 11.59
CA TYR A 225 24.16 7.59 10.25
C TYR A 225 23.52 8.99 10.29
N ASN A 226 22.52 9.19 11.14
CA ASN A 226 21.84 10.49 11.29
C ASN A 226 22.76 11.57 11.88
N GLU A 227 23.73 11.19 12.74
CA GLU A 227 24.74 12.09 13.29
C GLU A 227 25.96 12.29 12.33
N ARG A 228 25.87 11.76 11.10
CA ARG A 228 26.92 11.85 10.06
C ARG A 228 28.23 11.14 10.42
N GLU A 229 28.23 10.26 11.38
CA GLU A 229 29.37 9.41 11.73
C GLU A 229 29.36 8.11 10.89
N LEU A 230 29.47 8.26 9.57
CA LEU A 230 29.20 7.20 8.58
C LEU A 230 30.03 5.93 8.78
N ASN A 231 31.30 6.05 9.20
CA ASN A 231 32.15 4.88 9.45
C ASN A 231 31.65 4.06 10.65
N LYS A 232 31.19 4.71 11.73
CA LYS A 232 30.60 4.02 12.87
C LYS A 232 29.27 3.36 12.49
N ALA A 233 28.47 4.05 11.67
CA ALA A 233 27.21 3.47 11.18
C ALA A 233 27.46 2.16 10.41
N ILE A 234 28.46 2.13 9.53
CA ILE A 234 28.85 0.91 8.80
C ILE A 234 29.27 -0.20 9.76
N ASP A 235 30.13 0.08 10.74
CA ASP A 235 30.59 -0.91 11.71
C ASP A 235 29.43 -1.58 12.46
N PHE A 236 28.49 -0.77 12.95
CA PHE A 236 27.30 -1.28 13.63
C PHE A 236 26.38 -2.08 12.71
N PHE A 237 26.16 -1.62 11.47
CA PHE A 237 25.38 -2.37 10.49
C PHE A 237 26.05 -3.69 10.08
N GLU A 238 27.40 -3.73 9.89
CA GLU A 238 28.11 -4.96 9.54
C GLU A 238 28.02 -5.99 10.66
N ARG A 239 28.15 -5.58 11.92
CA ARG A 239 27.93 -6.46 13.07
C ARG A 239 26.48 -6.97 13.14
N ALA A 240 25.49 -6.11 12.92
CA ALA A 240 24.09 -6.51 12.87
C ALA A 240 23.81 -7.49 11.72
N ALA A 241 24.39 -7.26 10.54
CA ALA A 241 24.28 -8.12 9.38
C ALA A 241 24.86 -9.52 9.63
N GLU A 242 26.03 -9.62 10.27
CA GLU A 242 26.66 -10.90 10.59
C GLU A 242 25.76 -11.76 11.49
N ILE A 243 25.19 -11.15 12.53
CA ILE A 243 24.26 -11.84 13.44
C ILE A 243 22.98 -12.25 12.71
N SER A 244 22.38 -11.32 11.95
CA SER A 244 21.16 -11.60 11.18
C SER A 244 21.38 -12.74 10.16
N LYS A 245 22.53 -12.78 9.49
CA LYS A 245 22.92 -13.86 8.59
C LYS A 245 22.95 -15.22 9.28
N LYS A 246 23.53 -15.28 10.48
CA LYS A 246 23.65 -16.53 11.26
C LYS A 246 22.29 -17.01 11.79
N THR A 247 21.44 -16.08 12.24
CA THR A 247 20.18 -16.43 12.95
C THR A 247 18.97 -16.54 12.05
N MET A 248 18.89 -15.74 10.98
CA MET A 248 17.73 -15.66 10.08
C MET A 248 18.04 -16.11 8.65
N GLY A 249 19.31 -16.32 8.30
CA GLY A 249 19.76 -16.71 6.96
C GLY A 249 19.91 -15.53 5.98
N VAL A 250 20.56 -15.83 4.85
CA VAL A 250 20.88 -14.83 3.80
C VAL A 250 19.65 -14.35 3.01
N ASP A 251 18.58 -15.11 3.02
CA ASP A 251 17.35 -14.80 2.30
C ASP A 251 16.36 -13.97 3.11
N SER A 252 16.63 -13.77 4.41
CA SER A 252 15.74 -12.97 5.27
C SER A 252 15.72 -11.50 4.86
N ASP A 253 14.54 -10.89 4.88
CA ASP A 253 14.36 -9.46 4.56
C ASP A 253 15.18 -8.57 5.49
N ASN A 254 15.31 -8.97 6.77
CA ASN A 254 16.11 -8.23 7.74
C ASN A 254 17.59 -8.15 7.31
N TYR A 255 18.19 -9.27 6.91
CA TYR A 255 19.57 -9.29 6.42
C TYR A 255 19.76 -8.45 5.16
N LYS A 256 18.84 -8.61 4.17
CA LYS A 256 18.86 -7.85 2.92
C LYS A 256 18.73 -6.34 3.16
N ASN A 257 17.85 -5.92 4.06
CA ASN A 257 17.66 -4.51 4.43
C ASN A 257 18.92 -3.92 5.07
N ILE A 258 19.57 -4.66 5.98
CA ILE A 258 20.83 -4.21 6.61
C ILE A 258 21.93 -4.06 5.56
N LEU A 259 22.08 -5.01 4.63
CA LEU A 259 23.06 -4.92 3.55
C LEU A 259 22.79 -3.71 2.65
N SER A 260 21.55 -3.46 2.29
CA SER A 260 21.18 -2.27 1.49
C SER A 260 21.57 -0.97 2.19
N ASN A 261 21.42 -0.88 3.51
CA ASN A 261 21.86 0.27 4.29
C ASN A 261 23.38 0.44 4.27
N ILE A 262 24.14 -0.66 4.39
CA ILE A 262 25.61 -0.64 4.31
C ILE A 262 26.08 -0.15 2.94
N GLU A 263 25.53 -0.70 1.86
CA GLU A 263 25.87 -0.30 0.48
C GLU A 263 25.59 1.18 0.27
N PHE A 264 24.41 1.65 0.70
CA PHE A 264 24.04 3.05 0.61
C PHE A 264 25.04 3.99 1.29
N ILE A 265 25.45 3.68 2.53
CA ILE A 265 26.39 4.51 3.28
C ILE A 265 27.80 4.45 2.65
N LYS A 266 28.25 3.30 2.15
CA LYS A 266 29.52 3.16 1.44
C LYS A 266 29.56 4.00 0.16
N GLU A 267 28.47 4.06 -0.59
CA GLU A 267 28.33 4.94 -1.75
C GLU A 267 28.41 6.43 -1.35
N GLU A 268 27.76 6.83 -0.25
CA GLU A 268 27.82 8.20 0.28
C GLU A 268 29.24 8.59 0.70
N LEU A 269 29.95 7.68 1.36
CA LEU A 269 31.36 7.87 1.73
C LEU A 269 32.30 7.97 0.52
N ALA A 270 32.09 7.21 -0.54
CA ALA A 270 32.88 7.27 -1.76
C ALA A 270 32.74 8.64 -2.44
N LYS A 271 31.50 9.17 -2.50
CA LYS A 271 31.22 10.51 -3.06
C LYS A 271 31.87 11.63 -2.25
N SER A 272 31.88 11.54 -0.92
CA SER A 272 32.51 12.56 -0.05
C SER A 272 34.04 12.57 -0.14
N ARG A 273 34.71 11.49 -0.61
CA ARG A 273 36.18 11.40 -0.82
C ARG A 273 36.62 12.01 -2.15
N ASP A 274 35.76 12.05 -3.18
CA ASP A 274 36.05 12.72 -4.45
C ASP A 274 35.88 14.24 -4.37
N ASP A 275 35.03 14.77 -3.47
CA ASP A 275 34.82 16.20 -3.25
C ASP A 275 36.01 16.89 -2.50
N THR A 276 36.95 16.17 -1.92
CA THR A 276 38.11 16.74 -1.21
C THR A 276 39.23 17.22 -2.13
N LYS A 277 39.09 17.10 -3.45
CA LYS A 277 40.10 17.58 -4.44
C LYS A 277 39.80 18.95 -5.06
N THR A 278 38.71 19.59 -4.68
CA THR A 278 38.34 20.94 -5.15
C THR A 278 37.84 21.80 -3.98
N GLN A 279 38.79 22.18 -3.09
CA GLN A 279 38.55 23.27 -2.14
C GLN A 279 39.20 24.54 -2.72
N ASP A 280 38.43 25.36 -3.40
CA ASP A 280 38.41 26.81 -3.27
C ASP A 280 37.24 27.34 -4.13
N THR A 281 36.32 28.03 -3.51
CA THR A 281 35.07 28.62 -4.02
C THR A 281 33.79 27.80 -3.78
N LYS A 282 33.23 27.94 -2.57
CA LYS A 282 31.78 28.02 -2.28
C LYS A 282 31.48 28.01 -0.77
N LYS A 283 31.88 29.10 -0.11
CA LYS A 283 31.23 29.52 1.13
C LYS A 283 30.10 30.46 0.73
N ASN A 284 28.90 29.95 0.45
CA ASN A 284 27.61 30.68 0.54
C ASN A 284 26.52 29.89 -0.20
N SER A 285 26.13 28.72 0.31
CA SER A 285 24.81 28.12 0.02
C SER A 285 24.59 26.83 0.81
N ILE A 286 24.89 26.86 2.11
CA ILE A 286 24.50 25.77 3.03
C ILE A 286 23.66 26.40 4.14
N ASN A 287 22.42 26.75 3.80
CA ASN A 287 21.36 27.01 4.77
C ASN A 287 20.00 26.61 4.17
N ASN A 288 19.87 25.37 3.72
CA ASN A 288 18.58 24.72 3.51
C ASN A 288 18.78 23.21 3.56
N VAL A 289 19.21 22.69 4.71
CA VAL A 289 19.00 21.28 5.06
C VAL A 289 17.56 21.20 5.55
N ILE A 290 16.65 21.08 4.59
CA ILE A 290 15.26 20.74 4.87
C ILE A 290 15.24 19.33 5.45
N ASN A 291 14.71 19.19 6.65
CA ASN A 291 14.56 17.92 7.36
C ASN A 291 13.86 16.89 6.46
N SER A 292 14.49 15.74 6.20
CA SER A 292 13.90 14.61 5.47
C SER A 292 12.63 14.04 6.11
N SER A 293 12.32 14.45 7.35
CA SER A 293 11.05 14.13 8.04
C SER A 293 9.82 14.78 7.41
N ASP A 294 9.97 15.93 6.72
CA ASP A 294 8.84 16.68 6.16
C ASP A 294 8.32 16.06 4.84
N PHE A 295 9.08 15.16 4.22
CA PHE A 295 8.73 14.56 2.93
C PHE A 295 8.39 13.07 2.98
N LYS A 296 8.37 12.44 4.16
CA LYS A 296 8.01 11.00 4.30
C LYS A 296 6.67 10.64 3.64
N ASN A 297 5.73 11.59 3.64
CA ASN A 297 4.39 11.42 3.08
C ASN A 297 4.19 12.11 1.71
N ILE A 298 5.27 12.55 1.07
CA ILE A 298 5.15 13.18 -0.25
C ILE A 298 4.60 12.18 -1.26
N LYS A 299 3.65 12.63 -2.06
CA LYS A 299 3.10 11.87 -3.19
C LYS A 299 4.10 11.86 -4.35
N GLY A 300 4.17 10.75 -5.09
CA GLY A 300 5.12 10.59 -6.18
C GLY A 300 5.00 11.65 -7.27
N LEU A 301 3.76 12.11 -7.57
CA LEU A 301 3.54 13.21 -8.51
C LEU A 301 4.16 14.52 -8.01
N GLU A 302 3.96 14.86 -6.75
CA GLU A 302 4.53 16.08 -6.14
C GLU A 302 6.06 15.98 -6.03
N LEU A 303 6.58 14.79 -5.67
CA LEU A 303 8.03 14.54 -5.64
C LEU A 303 8.66 14.76 -7.02
N SER A 304 8.04 14.23 -8.07
CA SER A 304 8.49 14.33 -9.44
C SER A 304 8.39 15.76 -9.98
N LYS A 305 7.32 16.48 -9.60
CA LYS A 305 7.14 17.89 -9.95
C LYS A 305 8.23 18.78 -9.35
N ARG A 306 8.55 18.59 -8.06
CA ARG A 306 9.65 19.30 -7.39
C ARG A 306 10.99 18.95 -8.01
N TYR A 307 11.25 17.66 -8.26
CA TYR A 307 12.47 17.20 -8.91
C TYR A 307 12.64 17.85 -10.29
N PHE A 308 11.56 18.00 -11.04
CA PHE A 308 11.59 18.73 -12.31
C PHE A 308 12.04 20.18 -12.13
N TYR A 309 11.39 20.97 -11.26
CA TYR A 309 11.69 22.38 -11.11
C TYR A 309 13.04 22.65 -10.45
N ASP A 310 13.45 21.85 -9.47
CA ASP A 310 14.67 22.07 -8.69
C ASP A 310 15.93 21.53 -9.38
N ILE A 311 15.80 20.47 -10.17
CA ILE A 311 16.95 19.74 -10.74
C ILE A 311 16.93 19.71 -12.27
N VAL A 312 15.85 19.19 -12.88
CA VAL A 312 15.84 18.92 -14.33
C VAL A 312 15.78 20.20 -15.14
N LEU A 313 14.89 21.12 -14.78
CA LEU A 313 14.68 22.38 -15.49
C LEU A 313 15.97 23.24 -15.56
N PRO A 314 16.66 23.55 -14.43
CA PRO A 314 17.89 24.34 -14.47
C PRO A 314 19.02 23.71 -15.28
N GLU A 315 19.13 22.39 -15.25
CA GLU A 315 20.16 21.68 -16.01
C GLU A 315 19.88 21.68 -17.52
N PHE A 316 18.60 21.58 -17.92
CA PHE A 316 18.19 21.67 -19.32
C PHE A 316 18.38 23.09 -19.87
N GLU A 317 17.97 24.11 -19.14
CA GLU A 317 18.18 25.52 -19.54
C GLU A 317 19.67 25.84 -19.70
N LYS A 318 20.52 25.30 -18.82
CA LYS A 318 21.98 25.54 -18.84
C LYS A 318 22.71 24.75 -19.92
N LYS A 319 22.43 23.45 -20.08
CA LYS A 319 23.21 22.53 -20.92
C LYS A 319 22.59 22.24 -22.28
N LEU A 320 21.27 22.47 -22.41
CA LEU A 320 20.46 22.10 -23.59
C LEU A 320 19.55 23.24 -24.02
N ASN A 321 19.97 24.50 -23.91
CA ASN A 321 19.16 25.67 -24.19
C ASN A 321 18.60 25.73 -25.63
N ASP A 322 19.28 25.09 -26.59
CA ASP A 322 18.89 24.94 -27.97
C ASP A 322 17.83 23.83 -28.21
N ILE A 323 17.73 22.86 -27.27
CA ILE A 323 16.82 21.71 -27.34
C ILE A 323 15.64 21.88 -26.38
N PHE A 324 15.86 22.54 -25.25
CA PHE A 324 14.86 22.78 -24.21
C PHE A 324 13.51 23.31 -24.74
N PRO A 325 13.47 24.27 -25.70
CA PRO A 325 12.22 24.74 -26.30
C PRO A 325 11.42 23.69 -27.07
N LEU A 326 12.06 22.57 -27.44
CA LEU A 326 11.43 21.47 -28.18
C LEU A 326 10.83 20.40 -27.27
N CYS A 327 11.08 20.50 -25.95
CA CYS A 327 10.71 19.48 -24.97
C CYS A 327 9.39 19.80 -24.29
N ALA A 328 8.61 18.74 -24.00
CA ALA A 328 7.56 18.72 -23.01
C ALA A 328 8.01 17.88 -21.80
N PHE A 329 7.58 18.26 -20.59
CA PHE A 329 7.96 17.61 -19.33
C PHE A 329 6.72 17.34 -18.50
N GLY A 330 6.70 16.21 -17.78
CA GLY A 330 5.60 15.88 -16.91
C GLY A 330 5.75 14.53 -16.24
N LEU A 331 4.68 14.10 -15.59
CA LEU A 331 4.52 12.74 -15.09
C LEU A 331 3.13 12.24 -15.51
N VAL A 332 3.08 11.43 -16.56
CA VAL A 332 1.84 10.88 -17.16
C VAL A 332 2.10 9.42 -17.53
N GLY A 333 1.10 8.56 -17.40
CA GLY A 333 1.19 7.18 -17.83
C GLY A 333 0.94 6.16 -16.73
N GLU A 334 1.64 5.04 -16.79
CA GLU A 334 1.52 3.93 -15.83
C GLU A 334 2.13 4.29 -14.48
N GLY A 335 1.54 3.81 -13.40
CA GLY A 335 1.96 4.01 -12.02
C GLY A 335 0.88 4.63 -11.15
N SER A 336 0.82 4.23 -9.88
CA SER A 336 -0.14 4.76 -8.90
C SER A 336 0.07 6.24 -8.63
N GLU A 337 1.30 6.73 -8.73
CA GLU A 337 1.69 8.12 -8.56
C GLU A 337 1.09 9.04 -9.63
N CYS A 338 0.92 8.53 -10.87
CA CYS A 338 0.25 9.29 -11.93
C CYS A 338 -1.24 9.50 -11.66
N TYR A 339 -1.86 8.67 -10.81
CA TYR A 339 -3.24 8.82 -10.36
C TYR A 339 -3.37 9.51 -9.01
N GLY A 340 -2.25 9.74 -8.29
CA GLY A 340 -2.25 10.27 -6.92
C GLY A 340 -2.71 9.27 -5.86
N TYR A 341 -2.80 7.96 -6.20
CA TYR A 341 -3.22 6.89 -5.29
C TYR A 341 -2.06 6.12 -4.67
N ASP A 342 -0.84 6.55 -4.94
CA ASP A 342 0.35 6.03 -4.28
C ASP A 342 0.22 6.19 -2.75
N ASP A 343 0.60 5.14 -2.04
CA ASP A 343 0.60 5.02 -0.59
C ASP A 343 1.90 4.35 -0.11
N GLU A 344 2.01 4.03 1.17
CA GLU A 344 3.21 3.38 1.70
C GLU A 344 3.50 2.02 1.04
N LEU A 345 2.45 1.30 0.59
CA LEU A 345 2.61 0.03 -0.12
C LEU A 345 3.13 0.22 -1.56
N SER A 346 2.84 1.38 -2.14
CA SER A 346 3.29 1.71 -3.49
C SER A 346 4.76 2.15 -3.54
N LYS A 347 5.36 2.41 -2.36
CA LYS A 347 6.76 2.85 -2.24
C LYS A 347 7.77 1.71 -2.21
N ASP A 348 7.32 0.47 -2.15
CA ASP A 348 8.16 -0.72 -2.16
C ASP A 348 8.76 -1.01 -3.54
N HIS A 349 8.05 -0.61 -4.61
CA HIS A 349 8.46 -0.80 -6.01
C HIS A 349 8.19 0.46 -6.82
N ASP A 350 9.08 0.76 -7.76
CA ASP A 350 8.89 1.80 -8.78
C ASP A 350 8.53 3.20 -8.21
N PHE A 351 8.99 3.56 -6.99
CA PHE A 351 8.78 4.87 -6.39
C PHE A 351 10.08 5.67 -6.32
N GLY A 352 10.04 6.92 -6.78
CA GLY A 352 11.19 7.82 -6.73
C GLY A 352 11.00 9.05 -7.62
N PRO A 353 11.90 10.04 -7.50
CA PRO A 353 11.87 11.21 -8.37
C PRO A 353 12.09 10.78 -9.82
N SER A 354 11.16 11.12 -10.69
CA SER A 354 11.22 10.75 -12.10
C SER A 354 10.44 11.76 -12.95
N VAL A 355 10.84 11.92 -14.20
CA VAL A 355 10.19 12.84 -15.15
C VAL A 355 10.11 12.16 -16.51
N CYS A 356 8.97 12.27 -17.17
CA CYS A 356 8.84 12.01 -18.59
C CYS A 356 9.23 13.26 -19.38
N ILE A 357 10.03 13.09 -20.40
CA ILE A 357 10.49 14.16 -21.30
C ILE A 357 10.10 13.74 -22.72
N TRP A 358 9.22 14.51 -23.31
CA TRP A 358 8.70 14.19 -24.65
C TRP A 358 9.20 15.19 -25.70
N LEU A 359 9.61 14.65 -26.84
CA LEU A 359 9.92 15.40 -28.04
C LEU A 359 9.14 14.81 -29.23
N ARG A 360 9.02 15.55 -30.32
CA ARG A 360 8.62 14.96 -31.60
C ARG A 360 9.60 13.86 -32.02
N LYS A 361 9.15 12.87 -32.73
CA LYS A 361 9.95 11.72 -33.14
C LYS A 361 11.25 12.11 -33.86
N ASP A 362 11.19 13.09 -34.75
CA ASP A 362 12.37 13.54 -35.50
C ASP A 362 13.39 14.23 -34.58
N ASP A 363 12.92 15.08 -33.65
CA ASP A 363 13.78 15.74 -32.66
C ASP A 363 14.32 14.75 -31.64
N TYR A 364 13.52 13.77 -31.22
CA TYR A 364 13.98 12.66 -30.39
C TYR A 364 15.15 11.90 -31.04
N LEU A 365 15.00 11.48 -32.30
CA LEU A 365 16.05 10.76 -33.02
C LEU A 365 17.32 11.60 -33.17
N ARG A 366 17.19 12.91 -33.33
CA ARG A 366 18.30 13.84 -33.52
C ARG A 366 19.06 14.13 -32.23
N TYR A 367 18.37 14.24 -31.09
CA TYR A 367 18.94 14.81 -29.87
C TYR A 367 19.01 13.80 -28.71
N LYS A 368 18.51 12.57 -28.83
CA LYS A 368 18.43 11.59 -27.74
C LYS A 368 19.77 11.36 -27.03
N ASP A 369 20.88 11.23 -27.77
CA ASP A 369 22.19 10.96 -27.18
C ASP A 369 22.72 12.17 -26.40
N LYS A 370 22.44 13.40 -26.86
CA LYS A 370 22.83 14.63 -26.16
C LYS A 370 22.02 14.80 -24.87
N ILE A 371 20.73 14.51 -24.91
CA ILE A 371 19.82 14.59 -23.76
C ILE A 371 20.21 13.51 -22.72
N ASN A 372 20.39 12.25 -23.13
CA ASN A 372 20.73 11.16 -22.24
C ASN A 372 22.04 11.41 -21.47
N LYS A 373 23.06 11.98 -22.13
CA LYS A 373 24.30 12.40 -21.46
C LYS A 373 24.07 13.41 -20.35
N VAL A 374 23.09 14.31 -20.49
CA VAL A 374 22.73 15.25 -19.43
C VAL A 374 21.96 14.53 -18.32
N LEU A 375 21.00 13.67 -18.66
CA LEU A 375 20.24 12.89 -17.69
C LEU A 375 21.13 12.01 -16.81
N GLU A 376 22.18 11.41 -17.37
CA GLU A 376 23.17 10.61 -16.62
C GLU A 376 23.94 11.42 -15.58
N THR A 377 24.03 12.76 -15.74
CA THR A 377 24.69 13.66 -14.78
C THR A 377 23.78 14.16 -13.68
N LEU A 378 22.48 13.89 -13.74
CA LEU A 378 21.54 14.32 -12.72
C LEU A 378 21.72 13.56 -11.41
N PRO A 379 21.42 14.17 -10.26
CA PRO A 379 21.47 13.50 -8.97
C PRO A 379 20.55 12.26 -8.94
N LYS A 380 21.11 11.13 -8.55
CA LYS A 380 20.35 9.86 -8.40
C LYS A 380 19.56 9.78 -7.10
N THR A 381 19.60 10.83 -6.29
CA THR A 381 18.85 10.95 -5.03
C THR A 381 18.33 12.38 -4.90
N TYR A 382 17.07 12.53 -4.53
CA TYR A 382 16.43 13.82 -4.31
C TYR A 382 15.48 13.74 -3.12
N LEU A 383 15.57 14.66 -2.16
CA LEU A 383 14.79 14.69 -0.92
C LEU A 383 14.80 13.37 -0.12
N GLY A 384 15.89 12.60 -0.22
CA GLY A 384 16.02 11.31 0.45
C GLY A 384 15.47 10.10 -0.34
N PHE A 385 14.86 10.34 -1.50
CA PHE A 385 14.36 9.28 -2.40
C PHE A 385 15.39 9.00 -3.50
N ARG A 386 15.60 7.73 -3.81
CA ARG A 386 16.42 7.32 -4.96
C ARG A 386 15.67 7.54 -6.27
N GLU A 387 16.40 7.72 -7.36
CA GLU A 387 15.83 7.69 -8.71
C GLU A 387 15.03 6.40 -8.91
N LEU A 388 13.91 6.49 -9.60
CA LEU A 388 13.06 5.36 -9.93
C LEU A 388 13.87 4.35 -10.76
N LYS A 389 14.03 3.12 -10.27
CA LYS A 389 14.52 1.99 -11.07
C LYS A 389 13.31 1.32 -11.69
N GLU A 390 13.21 1.38 -13.01
CA GLU A 390 12.17 0.66 -13.72
C GLU A 390 12.36 -0.85 -13.51
N SER A 391 11.29 -1.54 -13.10
CA SER A 391 11.26 -3.00 -13.09
C SER A 391 11.27 -3.57 -14.53
N GLU A 392 11.61 -4.84 -14.70
CA GLU A 392 11.54 -5.50 -16.03
C GLU A 392 10.18 -5.37 -16.70
N TRP A 393 9.11 -5.24 -15.92
CA TRP A 393 7.73 -5.02 -16.36
C TRP A 393 7.41 -3.55 -16.68
N GLY A 394 8.27 -2.62 -16.26
CA GLY A 394 8.08 -1.17 -16.36
C GLY A 394 8.90 -0.46 -17.43
N TYR A 395 9.46 -1.17 -18.36
CA TYR A 395 10.35 -0.62 -19.38
C TYR A 395 9.72 0.55 -20.18
N ASN A 396 10.50 1.64 -20.34
CA ASN A 396 10.10 2.88 -21.03
C ASN A 396 8.85 3.60 -20.46
N ARG A 397 8.70 3.61 -19.14
CA ARG A 397 7.63 4.40 -18.48
C ARG A 397 8.04 5.85 -18.26
N ARG A 398 9.32 6.12 -18.03
CA ARG A 398 9.88 7.41 -17.63
C ARG A 398 11.09 7.78 -18.48
N GLY A 399 11.65 8.96 -18.23
CA GLY A 399 12.82 9.45 -18.95
C GLY A 399 12.48 10.03 -20.31
N LEU A 400 13.39 9.84 -21.28
CA LEU A 400 13.28 10.44 -22.60
C LEU A 400 12.41 9.59 -23.54
N LEU A 401 11.34 10.17 -24.03
CA LEU A 401 10.30 9.53 -24.85
C LEU A 401 10.03 10.38 -26.10
N ASN A 402 9.43 9.82 -27.15
CA ASN A 402 8.83 10.62 -28.21
C ASN A 402 7.31 10.62 -28.11
N ILE A 403 6.69 11.70 -28.55
CA ILE A 403 5.24 11.96 -28.44
C ILE A 403 4.45 10.89 -29.19
N GLU A 404 4.86 10.59 -30.41
CA GLU A 404 4.15 9.68 -31.31
C GLU A 404 4.12 8.26 -30.79
N ASP A 405 5.26 7.71 -30.34
CA ASP A 405 5.33 6.35 -29.80
C ASP A 405 4.64 6.26 -28.44
N PHE A 406 4.67 7.33 -27.62
CA PHE A 406 3.95 7.39 -26.35
C PHE A 406 2.44 7.26 -26.58
N TYR A 407 1.85 8.08 -27.46
CA TYR A 407 0.42 7.97 -27.74
C TYR A 407 0.09 6.67 -28.45
N PHE A 408 0.91 6.23 -29.40
CA PHE A 408 0.70 4.96 -30.10
C PHE A 408 0.62 3.76 -29.14
N LYS A 409 1.48 3.73 -28.12
CA LYS A 409 1.48 2.67 -27.07
C LYS A 409 0.10 2.53 -26.41
N PHE A 410 -0.59 3.63 -26.14
CA PHE A 410 -1.85 3.61 -25.38
C PHE A 410 -3.10 3.62 -26.26
N ILE A 411 -3.11 4.43 -27.31
CA ILE A 411 -4.32 4.62 -28.13
C ILE A 411 -4.22 4.01 -29.54
N GLY A 412 -3.12 3.31 -29.84
CA GLY A 412 -2.91 2.65 -31.15
C GLY A 412 -2.69 3.64 -32.30
N SER A 413 -2.50 4.92 -32.04
CA SER A 413 -2.29 5.98 -33.03
C SER A 413 -1.40 7.08 -32.44
N ALA A 414 -0.57 7.70 -33.29
CA ALA A 414 0.17 8.90 -32.93
C ALA A 414 -0.71 10.16 -32.86
N ASN A 415 -1.90 10.10 -33.44
CA ASN A 415 -2.87 11.19 -33.44
C ASN A 415 -4.10 10.84 -32.61
N PRO A 416 -4.79 11.84 -32.04
CA PRO A 416 -6.02 11.59 -31.31
C PRO A 416 -7.12 11.07 -32.23
N PRO A 417 -8.10 10.29 -31.71
CA PRO A 417 -9.19 9.73 -32.50
C PRO A 417 -10.02 10.81 -33.14
N GLN A 418 -10.30 10.66 -34.45
CA GLN A 418 -11.04 11.63 -35.27
C GLN A 418 -12.47 11.17 -35.58
N THR A 419 -12.72 9.88 -35.55
CA THR A 419 -14.03 9.27 -35.84
C THR A 419 -14.54 8.46 -34.66
N ILE A 420 -15.86 8.19 -34.65
CA ILE A 420 -16.48 7.30 -33.65
C ILE A 420 -15.77 5.95 -33.64
N ASN A 421 -15.43 5.41 -34.78
CA ASN A 421 -14.75 4.12 -34.92
C ASN A 421 -13.33 4.12 -34.32
N ASP A 422 -12.63 5.25 -34.35
CA ASP A 422 -11.31 5.37 -33.71
C ASP A 422 -11.45 5.34 -32.17
N TRP A 423 -12.42 6.06 -31.64
CA TRP A 423 -12.70 6.07 -30.21
C TRP A 423 -13.08 4.69 -29.65
N GLN A 424 -13.85 3.91 -30.42
CA GLN A 424 -14.32 2.60 -29.99
C GLN A 424 -13.20 1.56 -29.86
N LYS A 425 -12.11 1.73 -30.61
CA LYS A 425 -10.96 0.81 -30.59
C LYS A 425 -10.04 1.01 -29.38
N ILE A 426 -10.20 2.10 -28.65
CA ILE A 426 -9.29 2.44 -27.55
C ILE A 426 -9.86 1.92 -26.23
N PRO A 427 -9.11 1.06 -25.51
CA PRO A 427 -9.50 0.64 -24.16
C PRO A 427 -9.64 1.83 -23.21
N GLU A 428 -10.68 1.85 -22.39
CA GLU A 428 -10.95 2.98 -21.50
C GLU A 428 -9.84 3.17 -20.47
N THR A 429 -9.26 2.08 -19.98
CA THR A 429 -8.10 2.12 -19.08
C THR A 429 -6.87 2.75 -19.73
N ALA A 430 -6.69 2.58 -21.04
CA ALA A 430 -5.63 3.25 -21.79
C ALA A 430 -5.88 4.76 -21.90
N LEU A 431 -7.13 5.18 -22.17
CA LEU A 431 -7.52 6.59 -22.12
C LEU A 431 -7.31 7.19 -20.74
N ALA A 432 -7.69 6.48 -19.68
CA ALA A 432 -7.43 6.91 -18.31
C ALA A 432 -5.93 7.07 -18.04
N THR A 433 -5.09 6.17 -18.56
CA THR A 433 -3.64 6.18 -18.35
C THR A 433 -2.95 7.31 -19.11
N VAL A 434 -3.34 7.56 -20.35
CA VAL A 434 -2.71 8.62 -21.16
C VAL A 434 -3.17 10.04 -20.77
N THR A 435 -4.24 10.14 -20.00
CA THR A 435 -4.81 11.42 -19.53
C THR A 435 -4.63 11.67 -18.05
N ASN A 436 -4.00 10.78 -17.30
CA ASN A 436 -3.70 10.96 -15.87
C ASN A 436 -2.49 11.89 -15.64
N GLY A 437 -2.10 12.03 -14.38
CA GLY A 437 -0.91 12.79 -14.00
C GLY A 437 -0.96 14.27 -14.39
N GLU A 438 0.22 14.86 -14.55
CA GLU A 438 0.36 16.30 -14.82
C GLU A 438 1.47 16.57 -15.85
N VAL A 439 1.23 17.50 -16.76
CA VAL A 439 2.25 18.09 -17.62
C VAL A 439 2.79 19.33 -16.91
N PHE A 440 4.09 19.32 -16.60
CA PHE A 440 4.74 20.39 -15.85
C PHE A 440 5.10 21.57 -16.75
N LEU A 441 5.53 21.29 -17.97
CA LEU A 441 5.89 22.27 -19.00
C LEU A 441 5.76 21.63 -20.37
N ASP A 442 5.18 22.35 -21.32
CA ASP A 442 5.14 21.97 -22.74
C ASP A 442 5.31 23.22 -23.61
N ASN A 443 6.53 23.48 -24.03
CA ASN A 443 6.88 24.70 -24.73
C ASN A 443 6.23 24.84 -26.11
N LEU A 444 6.04 23.73 -26.81
CA LEU A 444 5.41 23.70 -28.15
C LEU A 444 3.91 23.43 -28.10
N GLY A 445 3.40 22.97 -26.94
CA GLY A 445 2.00 22.61 -26.76
C GLY A 445 1.56 21.36 -27.51
N GLU A 446 2.48 20.56 -28.05
CA GLU A 446 2.13 19.45 -28.92
C GLU A 446 1.67 18.21 -28.17
N PHE A 447 2.33 17.87 -27.08
CA PHE A 447 1.89 16.81 -26.18
C PHE A 447 0.54 17.19 -25.55
N THR A 448 0.43 18.42 -25.04
CA THR A 448 -0.77 18.96 -24.40
C THR A 448 -1.97 18.99 -25.34
N LYS A 449 -1.76 19.37 -26.61
CA LYS A 449 -2.83 19.43 -27.62
C LYS A 449 -3.52 18.08 -27.82
N ILE A 450 -2.78 16.98 -27.92
CA ILE A 450 -3.34 15.64 -28.05
C ILE A 450 -4.06 15.25 -26.76
N ARG A 451 -3.41 15.51 -25.61
CA ARG A 451 -3.97 15.25 -24.29
C ARG A 451 -5.32 15.94 -24.05
N GLU A 452 -5.44 17.21 -24.40
CA GLU A 452 -6.68 17.99 -24.25
C GLU A 452 -7.81 17.43 -25.11
N GLN A 453 -7.52 16.99 -26.33
CA GLN A 453 -8.54 16.33 -27.17
C GLN A 453 -9.07 15.03 -26.55
N LEU A 454 -8.21 14.25 -25.90
CA LEU A 454 -8.64 13.06 -25.16
C LEU A 454 -9.39 13.45 -23.88
N LEU A 455 -9.00 14.49 -23.17
CA LEU A 455 -9.67 14.99 -21.96
C LEU A 455 -11.06 15.59 -22.26
N ASN A 456 -11.34 16.03 -23.47
CA ASN A 456 -12.68 16.43 -23.90
C ASN A 456 -13.69 15.27 -23.88
N TYR A 457 -13.21 14.06 -23.64
CA TYR A 457 -13.99 12.87 -23.42
C TYR A 457 -14.62 12.29 -24.70
N TYR A 458 -15.40 11.22 -24.54
CA TYR A 458 -16.12 10.57 -25.65
C TYR A 458 -17.13 11.48 -26.30
N PRO A 459 -17.33 11.41 -27.64
CA PRO A 459 -18.57 11.87 -28.27
C PRO A 459 -19.81 11.30 -27.57
N GLU A 460 -20.85 12.11 -27.42
CA GLU A 460 -22.03 11.74 -26.62
C GLU A 460 -22.71 10.42 -27.04
N PRO A 461 -22.82 10.08 -28.33
CA PRO A 461 -23.39 8.79 -28.73
C PRO A 461 -22.62 7.58 -28.18
N ILE A 462 -21.27 7.66 -28.12
CA ILE A 462 -20.43 6.62 -27.52
C ILE A 462 -20.69 6.51 -26.02
N ARG A 463 -20.73 7.64 -25.32
CA ARG A 463 -21.00 7.66 -23.87
C ARG A 463 -22.36 7.05 -23.56
N GLN A 464 -23.39 7.43 -24.29
CA GLN A 464 -24.75 6.91 -24.11
C GLN A 464 -24.83 5.40 -24.38
N ASN A 465 -24.18 4.91 -25.44
CA ASN A 465 -24.11 3.46 -25.72
C ASN A 465 -23.40 2.71 -24.57
N LYS A 466 -22.27 3.22 -24.09
CA LYS A 466 -21.56 2.61 -22.95
C LYS A 466 -22.43 2.60 -21.68
N ILE A 467 -23.15 3.67 -21.40
CA ILE A 467 -24.10 3.74 -20.28
C ILE A 467 -25.19 2.68 -20.45
N ALA A 468 -25.80 2.58 -21.63
CA ALA A 468 -26.83 1.59 -21.92
C ALA A 468 -26.32 0.16 -21.67
N THR A 469 -25.12 -0.17 -22.17
CA THR A 469 -24.50 -1.48 -21.96
C THR A 469 -24.24 -1.77 -20.47
N ARG A 470 -23.72 -0.79 -19.70
CA ARG A 470 -23.51 -0.98 -18.24
C ARG A 470 -24.81 -1.26 -17.52
N LEU A 471 -25.90 -0.56 -17.88
CA LEU A 471 -27.22 -0.79 -17.29
C LEU A 471 -27.77 -2.19 -17.58
N MET A 472 -27.59 -2.69 -18.81
CA MET A 472 -27.92 -4.08 -19.15
C MET A 472 -27.15 -5.06 -18.26
N ASN A 473 -25.85 -4.87 -18.12
CA ASN A 473 -24.99 -5.75 -17.32
C ASN A 473 -25.31 -5.67 -15.83
N ILE A 474 -25.51 -4.46 -15.26
CA ILE A 474 -25.89 -4.25 -13.87
C ILE A 474 -27.21 -4.98 -13.56
N SER A 475 -28.21 -4.84 -14.45
CA SER A 475 -29.49 -5.51 -14.27
C SER A 475 -29.37 -7.03 -14.29
N GLN A 476 -28.59 -7.58 -15.22
CA GLN A 476 -28.35 -9.02 -15.32
C GLN A 476 -27.60 -9.57 -14.14
N HIS A 477 -26.50 -8.94 -13.75
CA HIS A 477 -25.64 -9.44 -12.70
C HIS A 477 -26.25 -9.23 -11.31
N GLY A 478 -26.78 -8.02 -11.02
CA GLY A 478 -27.31 -7.67 -9.70
C GLY A 478 -28.79 -8.02 -9.51
N GLN A 479 -29.65 -7.46 -10.36
CA GLN A 479 -31.09 -7.57 -10.15
C GLN A 479 -31.67 -8.95 -10.51
N TYR A 480 -31.04 -9.65 -11.49
CA TYR A 480 -31.56 -10.91 -11.98
C TYR A 480 -30.73 -12.13 -11.53
N ASN A 481 -29.49 -12.29 -11.98
CA ASN A 481 -28.72 -13.52 -11.79
C ASN A 481 -28.30 -13.75 -10.34
N TYR A 482 -27.84 -12.72 -9.62
CA TYR A 482 -27.43 -12.83 -8.23
C TYR A 482 -28.52 -13.50 -7.36
N VAL A 483 -29.74 -12.99 -7.44
CA VAL A 483 -30.88 -13.51 -6.68
C VAL A 483 -31.22 -14.95 -7.08
N ARG A 484 -31.14 -15.28 -8.37
CA ARG A 484 -31.40 -16.65 -8.87
C ARG A 484 -30.38 -17.66 -8.44
N CYS A 485 -29.09 -17.29 -8.44
CA CYS A 485 -28.01 -18.15 -7.96
C CYS A 485 -28.16 -18.43 -6.47
N LEU A 486 -28.49 -17.42 -5.66
CA LEU A 486 -28.79 -17.61 -4.24
C LEU A 486 -29.96 -18.58 -4.01
N ARG A 487 -31.06 -18.45 -4.77
CA ARG A 487 -32.22 -19.37 -4.68
C ARG A 487 -31.91 -20.81 -5.06
N ARG A 488 -30.88 -21.01 -5.90
CA ARG A 488 -30.37 -22.34 -6.29
C ARG A 488 -29.31 -22.87 -5.32
N ASN A 489 -28.97 -22.10 -4.29
CA ASN A 489 -27.88 -22.39 -3.36
C ASN A 489 -26.51 -22.53 -4.07
N ASP A 490 -26.35 -21.86 -5.22
CA ASP A 490 -25.09 -21.79 -5.95
C ASP A 490 -24.34 -20.50 -5.54
N LEU A 491 -23.57 -20.62 -4.46
CA LEU A 491 -22.86 -19.48 -3.86
C LEU A 491 -21.68 -19.01 -4.72
N VAL A 492 -21.07 -19.89 -5.51
CA VAL A 492 -19.95 -19.50 -6.39
C VAL A 492 -20.46 -18.59 -7.50
N SER A 493 -21.50 -19.02 -8.22
CA SER A 493 -22.11 -18.20 -9.28
C SER A 493 -22.76 -16.92 -8.73
N ALA A 494 -23.31 -16.96 -7.50
CA ALA A 494 -23.83 -15.77 -6.84
C ALA A 494 -22.73 -14.72 -6.58
N ASN A 495 -21.58 -15.14 -6.01
CA ASN A 495 -20.45 -14.26 -5.77
C ASN A 495 -19.83 -13.73 -7.06
N GLN A 496 -19.72 -14.55 -8.11
CA GLN A 496 -19.27 -14.11 -9.42
C GLN A 496 -20.20 -13.03 -10.01
N SER A 497 -21.52 -13.26 -9.96
CA SER A 497 -22.51 -12.26 -10.40
C SER A 497 -22.39 -10.97 -9.61
N LEU A 498 -22.20 -11.05 -8.29
CA LEU A 498 -22.06 -9.86 -7.44
C LEU A 498 -20.78 -9.09 -7.76
N TYR A 499 -19.67 -9.78 -7.99
CA TYR A 499 -18.42 -9.14 -8.40
C TYR A 499 -18.57 -8.36 -9.71
N LEU A 500 -19.18 -8.98 -10.72
CA LEU A 500 -19.45 -8.34 -12.01
C LEU A 500 -20.39 -7.14 -11.83
N PHE A 501 -21.41 -7.27 -10.99
CA PHE A 501 -22.31 -6.15 -10.63
C PHE A 501 -21.52 -4.96 -10.07
N VAL A 502 -20.62 -5.17 -9.11
CA VAL A 502 -19.80 -4.12 -8.51
C VAL A 502 -18.96 -3.41 -9.57
N ASP A 503 -18.28 -4.17 -10.43
CA ASP A 503 -17.43 -3.62 -11.47
C ASP A 503 -18.19 -2.74 -12.46
N GLU A 504 -19.38 -3.18 -12.86
CA GLU A 504 -20.27 -2.44 -13.77
C GLU A 504 -20.87 -1.18 -13.12
N VAL A 505 -21.21 -1.24 -11.83
CA VAL A 505 -21.68 -0.07 -11.06
C VAL A 505 -20.59 1.00 -10.98
N ILE A 506 -19.38 0.61 -10.62
CA ILE A 506 -18.24 1.54 -10.57
C ILE A 506 -18.04 2.18 -11.95
N HIS A 507 -18.05 1.37 -13.01
CA HIS A 507 -17.88 1.85 -14.38
C HIS A 507 -18.96 2.86 -14.77
N LEU A 508 -20.23 2.58 -14.47
CA LEU A 508 -21.34 3.50 -14.75
C LEU A 508 -21.14 4.85 -14.05
N VAL A 509 -20.69 4.87 -12.79
CA VAL A 509 -20.44 6.11 -12.06
C VAL A 509 -19.33 6.94 -12.73
N PHE A 510 -18.28 6.31 -13.25
CA PHE A 510 -17.26 7.02 -14.05
C PHE A 510 -17.88 7.66 -15.31
N LEU A 511 -18.70 6.93 -16.05
CA LEU A 511 -19.40 7.42 -17.25
C LEU A 511 -20.35 8.60 -16.95
N LEU A 512 -21.05 8.55 -15.81
CA LEU A 512 -21.93 9.64 -15.36
C LEU A 512 -21.15 10.92 -15.03
N ASN A 513 -19.90 10.79 -14.58
CA ASN A 513 -18.99 11.90 -14.27
C ASN A 513 -18.13 12.33 -15.48
N ARG A 514 -18.29 11.75 -16.67
CA ARG A 514 -17.45 11.99 -17.85
C ARG A 514 -15.95 11.81 -17.52
N ARG A 515 -15.64 10.73 -16.84
CA ARG A 515 -14.28 10.31 -16.51
C ARG A 515 -14.06 8.90 -17.03
N TYR A 516 -12.84 8.63 -17.52
CA TYR A 516 -12.44 7.29 -17.94
C TYR A 516 -12.26 6.40 -16.71
N LYS A 517 -12.83 5.18 -16.72
CA LYS A 517 -12.61 4.20 -15.66
C LYS A 517 -11.15 3.80 -15.62
N ILE A 518 -10.56 3.91 -14.47
CA ILE A 518 -9.17 3.52 -14.21
C ILE A 518 -9.07 2.00 -13.94
N PHE A 519 -7.83 1.51 -13.84
CA PHE A 519 -7.55 0.11 -13.52
C PHE A 519 -8.24 -0.32 -12.22
N TYR A 520 -8.78 -1.55 -12.19
CA TYR A 520 -9.67 -2.05 -11.12
C TYR A 520 -9.08 -1.90 -9.71
N LYS A 521 -7.76 -2.04 -9.54
CA LYS A 521 -7.04 -1.91 -8.25
C LYS A 521 -7.37 -0.60 -7.52
N TRP A 522 -7.59 0.48 -8.25
CA TRP A 522 -7.83 1.81 -7.72
C TRP A 522 -9.26 2.34 -7.96
N ALA A 523 -10.06 1.63 -8.77
CA ALA A 523 -11.34 2.13 -9.25
C ALA A 523 -12.34 2.43 -8.12
N ASN A 524 -12.42 1.58 -7.07
CA ASN A 524 -13.29 1.84 -5.91
C ASN A 524 -12.82 3.07 -5.11
N ARG A 525 -11.51 3.22 -4.90
CA ARG A 525 -10.95 4.41 -4.23
C ARG A 525 -11.21 5.69 -5.02
N ALA A 526 -11.09 5.62 -6.34
CA ALA A 526 -11.30 6.74 -7.22
C ALA A 526 -12.75 7.24 -7.29
N LEU A 527 -13.72 6.45 -6.84
CA LEU A 527 -15.09 6.93 -6.66
C LEU A 527 -15.15 8.17 -5.75
N LEU A 528 -14.29 8.24 -4.72
CA LEU A 528 -14.24 9.37 -3.79
C LEU A 528 -13.89 10.71 -4.45
N ASP A 529 -13.25 10.67 -5.62
CA ASP A 529 -12.90 11.86 -6.41
C ASP A 529 -13.98 12.26 -7.42
N LEU A 530 -15.08 11.49 -7.50
CA LEU A 530 -16.18 11.73 -8.43
C LEU A 530 -17.29 12.52 -7.76
N LYS A 531 -17.74 13.59 -8.40
CA LYS A 531 -18.76 14.51 -7.86
C LYS A 531 -20.16 13.90 -7.85
N ILE A 532 -20.50 13.12 -8.88
CA ILE A 532 -21.81 12.54 -9.09
C ILE A 532 -21.80 11.12 -8.53
N LEU A 533 -22.55 10.87 -7.48
CA LEU A 533 -22.73 9.58 -6.80
C LEU A 533 -21.46 8.93 -6.24
N GLY A 534 -20.27 9.50 -6.42
CA GLY A 534 -19.01 8.84 -6.07
C GLY A 534 -18.96 8.39 -4.61
N ASN A 535 -19.13 9.33 -3.66
CA ASN A 535 -19.12 9.03 -2.22
C ASN A 535 -20.28 8.12 -1.78
N GLU A 536 -21.48 8.32 -2.35
CA GLU A 536 -22.66 7.52 -1.98
C GLU A 536 -22.51 6.07 -2.43
N ILE A 537 -22.09 5.84 -3.68
CA ILE A 537 -21.88 4.49 -4.20
C ILE A 537 -20.69 3.82 -3.52
N HIS A 538 -19.59 4.53 -3.29
CA HIS A 538 -18.45 4.00 -2.54
C HIS A 538 -18.91 3.43 -1.19
N LYS A 539 -19.65 4.23 -0.40
CA LYS A 539 -20.16 3.79 0.90
C LYS A 539 -21.12 2.61 0.79
N LEU A 540 -22.05 2.63 -0.18
CA LEU A 540 -23.00 1.52 -0.37
C LEU A 540 -22.30 0.21 -0.76
N LEU A 541 -21.23 0.27 -1.55
CA LEU A 541 -20.42 -0.89 -1.92
C LEU A 541 -19.65 -1.43 -0.71
N GLU A 542 -19.04 -0.56 0.10
CA GLU A 542 -18.36 -0.98 1.33
C GLU A 542 -19.34 -1.63 2.32
N ASP A 543 -20.47 -0.99 2.62
CA ASP A 543 -21.51 -1.53 3.50
C ASP A 543 -22.01 -2.90 2.99
N MET A 544 -22.16 -3.05 1.66
CA MET A 544 -22.60 -4.29 1.03
C MET A 544 -21.58 -5.43 1.23
N VAL A 545 -20.29 -5.16 1.21
CA VAL A 545 -19.25 -6.19 1.41
C VAL A 545 -19.43 -6.87 2.76
N PHE A 546 -19.70 -6.12 3.81
CA PHE A 546 -19.86 -6.64 5.17
C PHE A 546 -21.26 -7.19 5.50
N ALA A 547 -22.26 -6.91 4.66
CA ALA A 547 -23.62 -7.32 4.91
C ALA A 547 -23.82 -8.83 4.68
N GLN A 548 -24.50 -9.52 5.62
CA GLN A 548 -24.92 -10.92 5.41
C GLN A 548 -25.92 -11.05 4.26
N ASN A 549 -26.92 -10.16 4.20
CA ASN A 549 -27.88 -10.07 3.10
C ASN A 549 -27.55 -8.86 2.22
N LYS A 550 -27.05 -9.11 1.01
CA LYS A 550 -26.64 -8.08 0.06
C LYS A 550 -27.75 -7.58 -0.86
N ILE A 551 -28.89 -8.27 -0.92
CA ILE A 551 -30.03 -7.92 -1.81
C ILE A 551 -30.56 -6.50 -1.56
N PRO A 552 -30.76 -6.02 -0.31
CA PRO A 552 -31.18 -4.65 -0.08
C PRO A 552 -30.22 -3.60 -0.62
N TYR A 553 -28.92 -3.85 -0.55
CA TYR A 553 -27.89 -2.95 -1.09
C TYR A 553 -27.91 -2.91 -2.62
N VAL A 554 -28.01 -4.07 -3.28
CA VAL A 554 -28.17 -4.14 -4.75
C VAL A 554 -29.37 -3.30 -5.19
N ARG A 555 -30.54 -3.45 -4.53
CA ARG A 555 -31.72 -2.67 -4.84
C ARG A 555 -31.51 -1.17 -4.63
N LYS A 556 -30.87 -0.78 -3.51
CA LYS A 556 -30.60 0.62 -3.18
C LYS A 556 -29.66 1.26 -4.19
N ILE A 557 -28.58 0.57 -4.56
CA ILE A 557 -27.64 1.02 -5.59
C ILE A 557 -28.35 1.21 -6.92
N CYS A 558 -29.16 0.24 -7.37
CA CYS A 558 -29.91 0.34 -8.63
C CYS A 558 -30.87 1.52 -8.62
N LYS A 559 -31.56 1.77 -7.50
CA LYS A 559 -32.47 2.92 -7.35
C LYS A 559 -31.73 4.26 -7.47
N VAL A 560 -30.62 4.42 -6.73
CA VAL A 560 -29.80 5.65 -6.77
C VAL A 560 -29.28 5.92 -8.19
N LEU A 561 -28.83 4.88 -8.90
CA LEU A 561 -28.38 5.00 -10.29
C LEU A 561 -29.54 5.39 -11.24
N ALA A 562 -30.71 4.80 -11.09
CA ALA A 562 -31.90 5.12 -11.90
C ALA A 562 -32.32 6.58 -11.70
N ASP A 563 -32.36 7.05 -10.46
CA ASP A 563 -32.72 8.42 -10.12
C ASP A 563 -31.73 9.42 -10.75
N GLU A 564 -30.41 9.13 -10.70
CA GLU A 564 -29.40 9.99 -11.31
C GLU A 564 -29.46 10.02 -12.85
N LEU A 565 -29.78 8.89 -13.49
CA LEU A 565 -29.97 8.85 -14.95
C LEU A 565 -31.11 9.75 -15.40
N ARG A 566 -32.20 9.80 -14.62
CA ARG A 566 -33.34 10.72 -14.86
C ARG A 566 -32.94 12.18 -14.59
N ASN A 567 -32.19 12.44 -13.51
CA ASN A 567 -31.67 13.78 -13.20
C ASN A 567 -30.78 14.33 -14.34
N GLN A 568 -29.97 13.49 -14.96
CA GLN A 568 -29.17 13.86 -16.14
C GLN A 568 -29.99 13.89 -17.45
N LYS A 569 -31.29 13.60 -17.40
CA LYS A 569 -32.16 13.55 -18.58
C LYS A 569 -31.67 12.58 -19.67
N LEU A 570 -31.09 11.48 -19.26
CA LEU A 570 -30.66 10.41 -20.15
C LEU A 570 -31.83 9.47 -20.52
N THR A 571 -32.84 9.40 -19.66
CA THR A 571 -34.06 8.58 -19.85
C THR A 571 -35.22 9.14 -19.06
N ASP A 572 -36.43 8.97 -19.58
CA ASP A 572 -37.69 9.23 -18.87
C ASP A 572 -38.38 7.92 -18.39
N CYS A 573 -37.73 6.76 -18.59
CA CYS A 573 -38.26 5.46 -18.19
C CYS A 573 -38.39 5.35 -16.66
N GLU A 574 -39.59 5.01 -16.18
CA GLU A 574 -39.88 4.89 -14.73
C GLU A 574 -39.60 3.51 -14.16
N SER A 575 -39.14 2.54 -14.96
CA SER A 575 -38.84 1.20 -14.49
C SER A 575 -37.77 1.19 -13.39
N GLU A 576 -37.93 0.29 -12.42
CA GLU A 576 -36.87 0.00 -11.42
C GLU A 576 -35.83 -1.01 -11.94
N PHE A 577 -36.11 -1.68 -13.06
CA PHE A 577 -35.20 -2.60 -13.69
C PHE A 577 -34.28 -1.84 -14.66
N LEU A 578 -32.98 -1.74 -14.30
CA LEU A 578 -32.01 -0.91 -15.02
C LEU A 578 -31.84 -1.33 -16.50
N GLY A 579 -32.14 -2.59 -16.84
CA GLY A 579 -32.13 -3.05 -18.23
C GLY A 579 -33.13 -2.29 -19.12
N ASP A 580 -34.32 -1.93 -18.59
CA ASP A 580 -35.33 -1.16 -19.35
C ASP A 580 -34.82 0.27 -19.64
N LEU A 581 -34.13 0.90 -18.66
CA LEU A 581 -33.50 2.20 -18.84
C LEU A 581 -32.41 2.13 -19.89
N GLY A 582 -31.61 1.04 -19.88
CA GLY A 582 -30.55 0.81 -20.88
C GLY A 582 -31.12 0.71 -22.30
N VAL A 583 -32.22 -0.01 -22.48
CA VAL A 583 -32.94 -0.12 -23.78
C VAL A 583 -33.47 1.24 -24.21
N ASP A 584 -34.07 2.02 -23.29
CA ASP A 584 -34.59 3.34 -23.59
C ASP A 584 -33.49 4.33 -24.00
N ILE A 585 -32.41 4.40 -23.26
CA ILE A 585 -31.23 5.24 -23.61
C ILE A 585 -30.69 4.86 -25.00
N GLN A 586 -30.52 3.55 -25.29
CA GLN A 586 -30.01 3.08 -26.56
C GLN A 586 -30.88 3.52 -27.74
N LYS A 587 -32.19 3.45 -27.61
CA LYS A 587 -33.16 3.86 -28.64
C LYS A 587 -33.11 5.36 -28.92
N ASN A 588 -32.77 6.16 -27.91
CA ASN A 588 -32.79 7.62 -27.98
C ASN A 588 -31.41 8.21 -28.38
N ILE A 589 -30.37 7.40 -28.63
CA ILE A 589 -29.08 7.89 -29.12
C ILE A 589 -29.28 8.56 -30.51
N ASP A 590 -28.82 9.81 -30.64
CA ASP A 590 -28.92 10.55 -31.91
C ASP A 590 -27.77 10.20 -32.86
N ASP A 591 -27.68 8.91 -33.23
CA ASP A 591 -26.75 8.37 -34.20
C ASP A 591 -27.31 7.10 -34.84
N LYS A 592 -27.36 7.03 -36.17
CA LYS A 592 -27.96 5.92 -36.90
C LYS A 592 -27.25 4.59 -36.68
N PHE A 593 -25.94 4.62 -36.53
CA PHE A 593 -25.14 3.44 -36.28
C PHE A 593 -25.50 2.84 -34.92
N PHE A 594 -25.46 3.65 -33.85
CA PHE A 594 -25.79 3.17 -32.52
C PHE A 594 -27.26 2.80 -32.31
N LYS A 595 -28.21 3.47 -32.99
CA LYS A 595 -29.64 3.08 -32.93
C LYS A 595 -29.89 1.64 -33.38
N SER A 596 -29.09 1.12 -34.32
CA SER A 596 -29.18 -0.26 -34.79
C SER A 596 -28.46 -1.28 -33.93
N TYR A 597 -27.65 -0.83 -33.00
CA TYR A 597 -26.85 -1.69 -32.13
C TYR A 597 -27.67 -2.30 -30.99
N SER A 598 -27.34 -3.53 -30.65
CA SER A 598 -27.89 -4.14 -29.44
C SER A 598 -27.26 -3.49 -28.17
N PRO A 599 -28.05 -3.08 -27.18
CA PRO A 599 -27.50 -2.54 -25.92
C PRO A 599 -26.73 -3.58 -25.09
N TRP A 600 -26.69 -4.84 -25.53
CA TRP A 600 -25.91 -5.91 -24.93
C TRP A 600 -24.45 -5.96 -25.43
N LEU A 601 -24.12 -5.19 -26.45
CA LEU A 601 -22.80 -5.26 -27.08
C LEU A 601 -22.00 -3.99 -26.77
N ASP A 602 -20.96 -4.13 -25.95
CA ASP A 602 -19.86 -3.18 -25.96
C ASP A 602 -18.92 -3.60 -27.09
N TRP A 603 -18.64 -2.70 -28.02
CA TRP A 603 -17.85 -2.98 -29.23
C TRP A 603 -16.49 -3.63 -28.94
N LEU A 604 -15.89 -3.32 -27.79
CA LEU A 604 -14.60 -3.88 -27.38
C LEU A 604 -14.65 -5.41 -27.12
N ILE A 605 -15.81 -5.98 -26.83
CA ILE A 605 -15.96 -7.43 -26.57
C ILE A 605 -15.94 -8.25 -27.87
N LEU A 606 -16.15 -7.63 -29.03
CA LEU A 606 -16.18 -8.30 -30.33
C LEU A 606 -14.79 -8.38 -30.99
N THR A 607 -13.76 -7.81 -30.41
CA THR A 607 -12.39 -7.74 -30.98
C THR A 607 -11.36 -8.52 -30.14
N ILE A 608 -11.79 -9.34 -29.19
CA ILE A 608 -10.97 -10.33 -28.47
C ILE A 608 -11.47 -11.74 -28.95
#